data_fa70adb8bb9325f34085273e382d4cb4
#
_entry.id   fa70adb8bb9325f34085273e382d4cb4
#
_cell.length_a   1.000
_cell.length_b   1.000
_cell.length_c   1.000
_cell.angle_alpha   90.00
_cell.angle_beta   90.00
_cell.angle_gamma   90.00
#
_symmetry.space_group_name_H-M   'P 1'
#
loop_
_entity.id
_entity.type
_entity.pdbx_description
1 polymer ?
#
loop_
_entity_poly.entity_id
_entity_poly.type
_entity_poly.pdbx_seq_one_letter_code
_entity_poly.pdbx_strand_id
1 'polypeptide(L)'
;MDLKSHDTADFRLVYRDAGPVSLLLDKAGVKPWFDGEHTVLKQGGKVEARLLRTPSGTVFVKHYLAKGVLRRLLAWVGVFRAQRMFRVSAALQDIGVRVPRPLAFLVEHRRDCSSSFFVCEALDAEDLKSVAVNRGLDAIGGAFRLFDEVSNTLVRLHGAGYVHGDTKWANWMVTRGEPQLVLIDLD
;
A
#
# COMPACT_ATOMS: atom_id res chain seq x y z
N MET A 1 5.27 -3.70 -18.08
CA MET A 1 4.17 -3.82 -17.09
C MET A 1 2.90 -3.28 -17.73
N ASP A 2 1.93 -4.16 -18.04
CA ASP A 2 0.68 -3.74 -18.68
C ASP A 2 -0.26 -3.16 -17.63
N LEU A 3 -0.44 -1.83 -17.68
CA LEU A 3 -1.40 -1.11 -16.85
C LEU A 3 -2.66 -0.84 -17.68
N LYS A 4 -3.81 -1.11 -17.06
CA LYS A 4 -5.11 -0.74 -17.60
C LYS A 4 -5.61 0.52 -16.89
N SER A 5 -6.37 1.36 -17.58
CA SER A 5 -6.99 2.54 -16.99
C SER A 5 -8.48 2.61 -17.31
N HIS A 6 -9.23 3.14 -16.37
CA HIS A 6 -10.65 3.46 -16.52
C HIS A 6 -10.87 4.87 -16.00
N ASP A 7 -11.25 5.77 -16.89
CA ASP A 7 -11.45 7.20 -16.61
C ASP A 7 -12.93 7.54 -16.75
N THR A 8 -13.46 8.21 -15.75
CA THR A 8 -14.81 8.81 -15.74
C THR A 8 -14.72 10.30 -15.42
N ALA A 9 -15.86 11.02 -15.44
CA ALA A 9 -15.92 12.42 -15.02
C ALA A 9 -15.52 12.62 -13.54
N ASP A 10 -15.75 11.60 -12.70
CA ASP A 10 -15.61 11.70 -11.25
C ASP A 10 -14.31 11.07 -10.72
N PHE A 11 -13.69 10.14 -11.46
CA PHE A 11 -12.47 9.45 -11.01
C PHE A 11 -11.65 8.88 -12.16
N ARG A 12 -10.37 8.67 -11.86
CA ARG A 12 -9.43 7.89 -12.66
C ARG A 12 -8.95 6.69 -11.86
N LEU A 13 -9.16 5.48 -12.40
CA LEU A 13 -8.66 4.22 -11.84
C LEU A 13 -7.56 3.66 -12.76
N VAL A 14 -6.42 3.30 -12.20
CA VAL A 14 -5.34 2.57 -12.89
C VAL A 14 -5.06 1.29 -12.12
N TYR A 15 -5.00 0.16 -12.81
CA TYR A 15 -4.86 -1.16 -12.20
C TYR A 15 -4.02 -2.12 -13.04
N ARG A 16 -3.47 -3.16 -12.39
CA ARG A 16 -2.72 -4.25 -13.02
C ARG A 16 -3.62 -5.42 -13.44
N ASP A 17 -4.50 -5.82 -12.53
CA ASP A 17 -5.36 -6.99 -12.68
C ASP A 17 -6.79 -6.63 -12.28
N ALA A 18 -7.75 -6.96 -13.15
CA ALA A 18 -9.16 -6.66 -12.91
C ALA A 18 -9.77 -7.51 -11.80
N GLY A 19 -9.29 -8.73 -11.56
CA GLY A 19 -9.88 -9.64 -10.58
C GLY A 19 -10.03 -9.02 -9.19
N PRO A 20 -8.94 -8.61 -8.53
CA PRO A 20 -9.00 -8.01 -7.19
C PRO A 20 -9.68 -6.64 -7.13
N VAL A 21 -9.78 -5.94 -8.27
CA VAL A 21 -10.35 -4.59 -8.35
C VAL A 21 -11.69 -4.53 -9.09
N SER A 22 -12.27 -5.68 -9.44
CA SER A 22 -13.54 -5.76 -10.18
C SER A 22 -14.68 -5.01 -9.48
N LEU A 23 -14.77 -5.11 -8.14
CA LEU A 23 -15.75 -4.35 -7.36
C LEU A 23 -15.60 -2.84 -7.53
N LEU A 24 -14.41 -2.39 -7.90
CA LEU A 24 -14.09 -0.98 -8.10
C LEU A 24 -14.53 -0.50 -9.49
N LEU A 25 -14.62 -1.42 -10.45
CA LEU A 25 -15.04 -1.17 -11.81
C LEU A 25 -16.58 -1.17 -11.94
N ASP A 26 -17.26 -2.01 -11.14
CA ASP A 26 -18.71 -2.21 -11.24
C ASP A 26 -19.53 -1.12 -10.55
N LYS A 27 -18.91 -0.27 -9.73
CA LYS A 27 -19.61 0.76 -8.96
C LYS A 27 -19.07 2.14 -9.30
N ALA A 28 -19.94 3.01 -9.76
CA ALA A 28 -19.64 4.42 -10.01
C ALA A 28 -19.25 5.12 -8.69
N GLY A 29 -17.94 5.21 -8.41
CA GLY A 29 -17.39 5.93 -7.26
C GLY A 29 -16.89 5.07 -6.11
N VAL A 30 -16.17 5.69 -5.18
CA VAL A 30 -15.43 5.05 -4.08
C VAL A 30 -16.28 4.84 -2.83
N LYS A 31 -17.37 5.58 -2.65
CA LYS A 31 -18.24 5.43 -1.47
C LYS A 31 -18.75 3.99 -1.27
N PRO A 32 -19.19 3.27 -2.32
CA PRO A 32 -19.62 1.88 -2.15
C PRO A 32 -18.55 0.90 -1.67
N TRP A 33 -17.27 1.24 -1.77
CA TRP A 33 -16.19 0.38 -1.27
C TRP A 33 -16.14 0.34 0.24
N PHE A 34 -16.47 1.47 0.87
CA PHE A 34 -16.47 1.60 2.32
C PHE A 34 -17.79 1.15 2.97
N ASP A 35 -18.83 0.93 2.15
CA ASP A 35 -20.15 0.42 2.60
C ASP A 35 -20.19 -1.12 2.64
N GLY A 36 -19.18 -1.80 2.07
CA GLY A 36 -19.02 -3.25 2.10
C GLY A 36 -18.41 -3.76 3.43
N GLU A 37 -18.24 -5.07 3.52
CA GLU A 37 -17.57 -5.70 4.68
C GLU A 37 -16.10 -5.28 4.72
N HIS A 38 -15.73 -4.50 5.73
CA HIS A 38 -14.39 -3.97 5.88
C HIS A 38 -13.94 -3.95 7.34
N THR A 39 -12.63 -4.02 7.55
CA THR A 39 -11.98 -3.81 8.85
C THR A 39 -11.20 -2.51 8.81
N VAL A 40 -11.51 -1.59 9.71
CA VAL A 40 -10.77 -0.32 9.85
C VAL A 40 -9.49 -0.59 10.63
N LEU A 41 -8.33 -0.33 10.01
CA LEU A 41 -7.02 -0.44 10.65
C LEU A 41 -6.54 0.91 11.19
N LYS A 42 -6.86 1.99 10.48
CA LYS A 42 -6.53 3.35 10.88
C LYS A 42 -7.62 4.30 10.39
N GLN A 43 -8.11 5.16 11.29
CA GLN A 43 -9.10 6.17 10.97
C GLN A 43 -8.67 7.53 11.49
N GLY A 44 -8.95 8.57 10.70
CA GLY A 44 -8.70 9.97 11.06
C GLY A 44 -7.37 10.53 10.57
N GLY A 45 -7.19 11.85 10.73
CA GLY A 45 -6.02 12.55 10.25
C GLY A 45 -6.02 12.79 8.73
N LYS A 46 -4.88 12.51 8.08
CA LYS A 46 -4.64 12.72 6.64
C LYS A 46 -4.67 11.42 5.84
N VAL A 47 -4.72 10.28 6.52
CA VAL A 47 -4.66 8.94 5.92
C VAL A 47 -5.59 8.02 6.69
N GLU A 48 -6.39 7.25 5.97
CA GLU A 48 -7.18 6.14 6.48
C GLU A 48 -6.70 4.84 5.86
N ALA A 49 -6.77 3.74 6.60
CA ALA A 49 -6.38 2.42 6.12
C ALA A 49 -7.44 1.38 6.47
N ARG A 50 -7.80 0.54 5.51
CA ARG A 50 -8.84 -0.49 5.66
C ARG A 50 -8.45 -1.78 4.95
N LEU A 51 -8.93 -2.90 5.47
CA LEU A 51 -9.00 -4.17 4.76
C LEU A 51 -10.40 -4.31 4.18
N LEU A 52 -10.51 -4.56 2.89
CA LEU A 52 -11.78 -4.80 2.21
C LEU A 52 -11.84 -6.26 1.75
N ARG A 53 -12.94 -6.93 2.03
CA ARG A 53 -13.23 -8.24 1.45
C ARG A 53 -13.80 -8.07 0.05
N THR A 54 -13.20 -8.77 -0.90
CA THR A 54 -13.65 -8.84 -2.30
C THR A 54 -13.93 -10.28 -2.67
N PRO A 55 -14.68 -10.56 -3.73
CA PRO A 55 -14.88 -11.93 -4.22
C PRO A 55 -13.58 -12.67 -4.55
N SER A 56 -12.53 -11.91 -4.92
CA SER A 56 -11.20 -12.42 -5.26
C SER A 56 -10.22 -12.47 -4.08
N GLY A 57 -10.67 -12.19 -2.86
CA GLY A 57 -9.85 -12.16 -1.65
C GLY A 57 -9.88 -10.81 -0.94
N THR A 58 -9.04 -10.69 0.08
CA THR A 58 -8.94 -9.44 0.85
C THR A 58 -7.89 -8.53 0.24
N VAL A 59 -8.19 -7.23 0.16
CA VAL A 59 -7.26 -6.19 -0.28
C VAL A 59 -7.05 -5.14 0.81
N PHE A 60 -5.87 -4.55 0.84
CA PHE A 60 -5.56 -3.41 1.70
C PHE A 60 -5.76 -2.12 0.90
N VAL A 61 -6.47 -1.16 1.50
CA VAL A 61 -6.72 0.15 0.88
C VAL A 61 -6.24 1.26 1.80
N LYS A 62 -5.39 2.13 1.25
CA LYS A 62 -4.89 3.33 1.92
C LYS A 62 -5.48 4.56 1.22
N HIS A 63 -6.33 5.28 1.94
CA HIS A 63 -7.01 6.50 1.48
C HIS A 63 -6.23 7.72 1.92
N TYR A 64 -5.81 8.54 0.97
CA TYR A 64 -5.11 9.80 1.19
C TYR A 64 -6.04 10.98 0.98
N LEU A 65 -6.26 11.75 2.04
CA LEU A 65 -7.04 12.96 2.02
C LEU A 65 -6.15 14.16 1.67
N ALA A 66 -6.53 14.95 0.67
CA ALA A 66 -5.80 16.18 0.29
C ALA A 66 -6.15 17.32 1.25
N LYS A 67 -5.72 17.20 2.53
CA LYS A 67 -5.88 18.24 3.53
C LYS A 67 -4.71 19.24 3.48
N GLY A 68 -5.02 20.54 3.43
CA GLY A 68 -4.04 21.64 3.40
C GLY A 68 -3.78 22.18 1.99
N VAL A 69 -3.42 23.47 1.93
CA VAL A 69 -3.30 24.25 0.68
C VAL A 69 -2.28 23.65 -0.28
N LEU A 70 -1.08 23.32 0.21
CA LEU A 70 -0.02 22.75 -0.63
C LEU A 70 -0.43 21.42 -1.27
N ARG A 71 -1.12 20.53 -0.54
CA ARG A 71 -1.58 19.24 -1.08
C ARG A 71 -2.70 19.39 -2.10
N ARG A 72 -3.57 20.38 -1.90
CA ARG A 72 -4.60 20.73 -2.88
C ARG A 72 -3.98 21.26 -4.17
N LEU A 73 -2.93 22.10 -4.06
CA LEU A 73 -2.19 22.59 -5.21
C LEU A 73 -1.47 21.45 -5.96
N LEU A 74 -0.80 20.54 -5.24
CA LEU A 74 -0.16 19.37 -5.85
C LEU A 74 -1.18 18.44 -6.53
N ALA A 75 -2.35 18.25 -5.93
CA ALA A 75 -3.44 17.50 -6.54
C ALA A 75 -3.96 18.18 -7.81
N TRP A 76 -4.04 19.51 -7.81
CA TRP A 76 -4.45 20.29 -8.98
C TRP A 76 -3.48 20.11 -10.17
N VAL A 77 -2.17 19.96 -9.92
CA VAL A 77 -1.18 19.64 -10.95
C VAL A 77 -1.00 18.13 -11.20
N GLY A 78 -1.92 17.30 -10.67
CA GLY A 78 -1.93 15.86 -10.94
C GLY A 78 -0.95 15.01 -10.12
N VAL A 79 -0.40 15.55 -9.03
CA VAL A 79 0.53 14.84 -8.15
C VAL A 79 -0.22 14.20 -6.97
N PHE A 80 -0.45 12.89 -7.04
CA PHE A 80 -1.19 12.13 -6.04
C PHE A 80 -0.31 11.13 -5.29
N ARG A 81 -0.48 11.05 -3.96
CA ARG A 81 0.28 10.10 -3.13
C ARG A 81 0.01 8.65 -3.52
N ALA A 82 -1.24 8.29 -3.78
CA ALA A 82 -1.59 6.93 -4.18
C ALA A 82 -0.89 6.49 -5.47
N GLN A 83 -0.79 7.37 -6.46
CA GLN A 83 -0.06 7.11 -7.71
C GLN A 83 1.44 6.92 -7.46
N ARG A 84 2.03 7.77 -6.60
CA ARG A 84 3.43 7.62 -6.21
C ARG A 84 3.66 6.29 -5.51
N MET A 85 2.83 5.95 -4.52
CA MET A 85 2.88 4.67 -3.81
C MET A 85 2.82 3.48 -4.74
N PHE A 86 1.86 3.50 -5.68
CA PHE A 86 1.72 2.44 -6.67
C PHE A 86 3.00 2.27 -7.51
N ARG A 87 3.56 3.38 -8.03
CA ARG A 87 4.77 3.35 -8.86
C ARG A 87 5.99 2.88 -8.07
N VAL A 88 6.18 3.39 -6.85
CA VAL A 88 7.30 3.00 -5.99
C VAL A 88 7.19 1.53 -5.61
N SER A 89 6.03 1.06 -5.16
CA SER A 89 5.82 -0.36 -4.82
C SER A 89 6.12 -1.27 -6.02
N ALA A 90 5.69 -0.87 -7.22
CA ALA A 90 5.96 -1.61 -8.43
C ALA A 90 7.47 -1.69 -8.75
N ALA A 91 8.14 -0.54 -8.72
CA ALA A 91 9.59 -0.47 -8.99
C ALA A 91 10.41 -1.25 -7.97
N LEU A 92 10.01 -1.24 -6.69
CA LEU A 92 10.67 -2.01 -5.64
C LEU A 92 10.52 -3.53 -5.84
N GLN A 93 9.35 -4.00 -6.31
CA GLN A 93 9.19 -5.40 -6.69
C GLN A 93 10.10 -5.78 -7.86
N ASP A 94 10.24 -4.92 -8.86
CA ASP A 94 11.07 -5.18 -10.05
C ASP A 94 12.56 -5.35 -9.69
N ILE A 95 13.02 -4.73 -8.60
CA ILE A 95 14.40 -4.90 -8.07
C ILE A 95 14.51 -5.97 -6.97
N GLY A 96 13.46 -6.76 -6.76
CA GLY A 96 13.45 -7.87 -5.81
C GLY A 96 13.32 -7.46 -4.34
N VAL A 97 12.85 -6.24 -4.04
CA VAL A 97 12.46 -5.83 -2.69
C VAL A 97 11.03 -6.32 -2.42
N ARG A 98 10.85 -7.08 -1.33
CA ARG A 98 9.54 -7.58 -0.94
C ARG A 98 8.71 -6.45 -0.34
N VAL A 99 7.67 -6.05 -1.06
CA VAL A 99 6.63 -5.09 -0.65
C VAL A 99 5.26 -5.66 -1.02
N PRO A 100 4.16 -5.26 -0.38
CA PRO A 100 2.82 -5.69 -0.77
C PRO A 100 2.59 -5.41 -2.25
N ARG A 101 2.08 -6.40 -2.98
CA ARG A 101 1.86 -6.28 -4.43
C ARG A 101 0.85 -5.16 -4.71
N PRO A 102 1.26 -4.11 -5.44
CA PRO A 102 0.36 -3.02 -5.80
C PRO A 102 -0.65 -3.52 -6.85
N LEU A 103 -1.93 -3.35 -6.58
CA LEU A 103 -3.03 -3.79 -7.43
C LEU A 103 -3.59 -2.64 -8.26
N ALA A 104 -3.84 -1.50 -7.60
CA ALA A 104 -4.42 -0.33 -8.26
C ALA A 104 -4.11 0.98 -7.51
N PHE A 105 -4.31 2.08 -8.19
CA PHE A 105 -4.58 3.36 -7.54
C PHE A 105 -5.79 4.03 -8.17
N LEU A 106 -6.50 4.82 -7.38
CA LEU A 106 -7.63 5.61 -7.83
C LEU A 106 -7.48 7.04 -7.37
N VAL A 107 -7.88 7.98 -8.23
CA VAL A 107 -7.95 9.42 -7.97
C VAL A 107 -9.37 9.87 -8.19
N GLU A 108 -9.99 10.46 -7.18
CA GLU A 108 -11.29 11.14 -7.32
C GLU A 108 -11.10 12.60 -7.74
N HIS A 109 -11.83 13.00 -8.76
CA HIS A 109 -11.90 14.38 -9.23
C HIS A 109 -13.07 15.09 -8.54
N ARG A 110 -12.81 15.69 -7.38
CA ARG A 110 -13.81 16.54 -6.70
C ARG A 110 -13.44 18.01 -6.82
N ARG A 111 -14.45 18.87 -6.97
CA ARG A 111 -14.25 20.34 -7.12
C ARG A 111 -13.49 20.97 -5.94
N ASP A 112 -13.64 20.47 -4.73
CA ASP A 112 -13.15 21.08 -3.49
C ASP A 112 -11.99 20.33 -2.84
N CYS A 113 -11.84 19.03 -3.06
CA CYS A 113 -10.67 18.29 -2.63
C CYS A 113 -10.54 16.99 -3.42
N SER A 114 -9.33 16.70 -3.86
CA SER A 114 -9.02 15.43 -4.50
C SER A 114 -8.61 14.43 -3.42
N SER A 115 -9.26 13.28 -3.39
CA SER A 115 -8.78 12.14 -2.63
C SER A 115 -8.14 11.11 -3.55
N SER A 116 -7.20 10.35 -3.01
CA SER A 116 -6.58 9.27 -3.76
C SER A 116 -6.46 8.01 -2.91
N PHE A 117 -6.59 6.86 -3.57
CA PHE A 117 -6.61 5.55 -2.92
C PHE A 117 -5.55 4.66 -3.54
N PHE A 118 -4.70 4.10 -2.70
CA PHE A 118 -3.76 3.06 -3.07
C PHE A 118 -4.33 1.73 -2.63
N VAL A 119 -4.34 0.75 -3.53
CA VAL A 119 -4.82 -0.61 -3.30
C VAL A 119 -3.69 -1.58 -3.51
N CYS A 120 -3.43 -2.43 -2.53
CA CYS A 120 -2.49 -3.53 -2.65
C CYS A 120 -3.07 -4.81 -2.05
N GLU A 121 -2.37 -5.93 -2.23
CA GLU A 121 -2.73 -7.18 -1.56
C GLU A 121 -2.74 -7.01 -0.05
N ALA A 122 -3.67 -7.69 0.62
CA ALA A 122 -3.65 -7.82 2.06
C ALA A 122 -2.65 -8.92 2.44
N LEU A 123 -1.73 -8.62 3.34
CA LEU A 123 -0.77 -9.59 3.85
C LEU A 123 -1.38 -10.37 5.02
N ASP A 124 -1.27 -11.69 5.00
CA ASP A 124 -1.39 -12.49 6.23
C ASP A 124 -0.06 -12.45 6.98
N ALA A 125 0.10 -11.41 7.75
CA ALA A 125 1.36 -11.07 8.38
C ALA A 125 1.15 -10.31 9.70
N GLU A 126 2.19 -10.27 10.52
CA GLU A 126 2.26 -9.55 11.78
C GLU A 126 3.42 -8.57 11.74
N ASP A 127 3.33 -7.40 12.37
CA ASP A 127 4.45 -6.48 12.39
C ASP A 127 5.64 -7.04 13.18
N LEU A 128 6.85 -6.75 12.70
CA LEU A 128 8.09 -7.30 13.25
C LEU A 128 8.28 -6.94 14.73
N LYS A 129 7.82 -5.76 15.18
CA LYS A 129 7.91 -5.37 16.57
C LYS A 129 7.07 -6.29 17.45
N SER A 130 5.83 -6.58 17.04
CA SER A 130 4.94 -7.50 17.74
C SER A 130 5.48 -8.92 17.78
N VAL A 131 6.02 -9.40 16.65
CA VAL A 131 6.68 -10.74 16.60
C VAL A 131 7.86 -10.80 17.56
N ALA A 132 8.74 -9.81 17.53
CA ALA A 132 9.92 -9.78 18.40
C ALA A 132 9.57 -9.74 19.89
N VAL A 133 8.54 -8.97 20.27
CA VAL A 133 8.10 -8.85 21.67
C VAL A 133 7.36 -10.10 22.15
N ASN A 134 6.46 -10.64 21.33
CA ASN A 134 5.56 -11.71 21.77
C ASN A 134 6.13 -13.12 21.58
N ARG A 135 6.97 -13.32 20.56
CA ARG A 135 7.49 -14.65 20.17
C ARG A 135 9.01 -14.76 20.14
N GLY A 136 9.72 -13.62 20.32
CA GLY A 136 11.17 -13.55 20.20
C GLY A 136 11.67 -13.60 18.75
N LEU A 137 12.96 -13.32 18.54
CA LEU A 137 13.58 -13.30 17.22
C LEU A 137 13.75 -14.69 16.60
N ASP A 138 13.74 -15.74 17.41
CA ASP A 138 13.86 -17.12 16.92
C ASP A 138 12.67 -17.53 16.05
N ALA A 139 11.50 -16.92 16.26
CA ALA A 139 10.33 -17.12 15.41
C ALA A 139 10.52 -16.69 13.94
N ILE A 140 11.56 -15.91 13.65
CA ILE A 140 11.94 -15.43 12.31
C ILE A 140 13.33 -15.92 11.88
N GLY A 141 13.87 -16.93 12.57
CA GLY A 141 15.17 -17.54 12.29
C GLY A 141 16.36 -16.86 12.97
N GLY A 142 16.09 -16.08 14.02
CA GLY A 142 17.10 -15.45 14.86
C GLY A 142 17.58 -14.08 14.37
N ALA A 143 18.35 -13.41 15.22
CA ALA A 143 18.84 -12.06 14.99
C ALA A 143 19.71 -11.93 13.72
N PHE A 144 20.59 -12.90 13.47
CA PHE A 144 21.47 -12.87 12.30
C PHE A 144 20.71 -12.89 10.99
N ARG A 145 19.73 -13.79 10.84
CA ARG A 145 18.88 -13.86 9.65
C ARG A 145 18.10 -12.57 9.46
N LEU A 146 17.54 -12.03 10.55
CA LEU A 146 16.81 -10.76 10.51
C LEU A 146 17.70 -9.63 9.98
N PHE A 147 18.89 -9.45 10.56
CA PHE A 147 19.81 -8.39 10.14
C PHE A 147 20.28 -8.56 8.71
N ASP A 148 20.53 -9.80 8.28
CA ASP A 148 20.92 -10.09 6.90
C ASP A 148 19.78 -9.73 5.91
N GLU A 149 18.53 -10.15 6.16
CA GLU A 149 17.39 -9.81 5.31
C GLU A 149 17.11 -8.30 5.27
N VAL A 150 17.18 -7.61 6.41
CA VAL A 150 17.01 -6.15 6.47
C VAL A 150 18.14 -5.46 5.70
N SER A 151 19.40 -5.84 5.94
CA SER A 151 20.56 -5.25 5.27
C SER A 151 20.49 -5.45 3.75
N ASN A 152 20.21 -6.67 3.30
CA ASN A 152 20.07 -6.98 1.87
C ASN A 152 18.95 -6.19 1.22
N THR A 153 17.81 -6.01 1.92
CA THR A 153 16.70 -5.18 1.43
C THR A 153 17.12 -3.72 1.30
N LEU A 154 17.79 -3.16 2.31
CA LEU A 154 18.27 -1.77 2.29
C LEU A 154 19.34 -1.55 1.22
N VAL A 155 20.26 -2.49 1.03
CA VAL A 155 21.29 -2.43 -0.03
C VAL A 155 20.62 -2.36 -1.41
N ARG A 156 19.64 -3.23 -1.70
CA ARG A 156 18.91 -3.21 -2.97
C ARG A 156 18.16 -1.89 -3.16
N LEU A 157 17.48 -1.43 -2.12
CA LEU A 157 16.71 -0.20 -2.12
C LEU A 157 17.60 1.02 -2.41
N HIS A 158 18.71 1.17 -1.65
CA HIS A 158 19.64 2.28 -1.83
C HIS A 158 20.42 2.19 -3.15
N GLY A 159 20.83 0.98 -3.56
CA GLY A 159 21.50 0.75 -4.84
C GLY A 159 20.64 1.14 -6.06
N ALA A 160 19.31 1.11 -5.91
CA ALA A 160 18.37 1.58 -6.92
C ALA A 160 17.96 3.06 -6.76
N GLY A 161 18.59 3.80 -5.84
CA GLY A 161 18.34 5.22 -5.61
C GLY A 161 17.10 5.54 -4.76
N TYR A 162 16.55 4.54 -4.06
CA TYR A 162 15.42 4.75 -3.16
C TYR A 162 15.88 4.87 -1.71
N VAL A 163 15.19 5.69 -0.92
CA VAL A 163 15.35 5.81 0.52
C VAL A 163 13.99 5.69 1.17
N HIS A 164 13.84 4.78 2.13
CA HIS A 164 12.56 4.58 2.82
C HIS A 164 12.22 5.72 3.79
N GLY A 165 13.20 6.30 4.45
CA GLY A 165 13.01 7.43 5.37
C GLY A 165 12.44 7.08 6.76
N ASP A 166 11.81 5.92 6.94
CA ASP A 166 11.26 5.45 8.23
C ASP A 166 11.33 3.92 8.34
N THR A 167 12.53 3.37 8.54
CA THR A 167 12.80 1.92 8.60
C THR A 167 12.61 1.30 10.01
N LYS A 168 11.72 1.86 10.83
CA LYS A 168 11.40 1.30 12.13
C LYS A 168 10.77 -0.10 12.02
N TRP A 169 10.90 -0.90 13.08
CA TRP A 169 10.43 -2.30 13.13
C TRP A 169 8.93 -2.46 12.82
N ALA A 170 8.10 -1.46 13.15
CA ALA A 170 6.68 -1.49 12.84
C ALA A 170 6.37 -1.34 11.33
N ASN A 171 7.35 -0.94 10.51
CA ASN A 171 7.21 -0.85 9.06
C ASN A 171 7.77 -2.08 8.32
N TRP A 172 8.05 -3.15 9.07
CA TRP A 172 8.36 -4.48 8.56
C TRP A 172 7.28 -5.44 9.00
N MET A 173 6.75 -6.21 8.06
CA MET A 173 5.80 -7.28 8.33
C MET A 173 6.48 -8.62 8.19
N VAL A 174 6.11 -9.57 9.05
CA VAL A 174 6.54 -10.97 9.01
C VAL A 174 5.37 -11.81 8.53
N THR A 175 5.49 -12.47 7.39
CA THR A 175 4.43 -13.34 6.88
C THR A 175 4.20 -14.53 7.79
N ARG A 176 2.94 -14.99 7.90
CA ARG A 176 2.58 -16.23 8.56
C ARG A 176 2.92 -17.42 7.65
N GLY A 177 3.14 -18.58 8.24
CA GLY A 177 3.61 -19.78 7.54
C GLY A 177 5.11 -19.74 7.34
N GLU A 178 5.61 -19.52 6.13
CA GLU A 178 7.03 -19.30 5.89
C GLU A 178 7.41 -17.84 6.23
N PRO A 179 8.20 -17.61 7.31
CA PRO A 179 8.50 -16.25 7.74
C PRO A 179 9.38 -15.53 6.72
N GLN A 180 8.85 -14.47 6.13
CA GLN A 180 9.55 -13.57 5.21
C GLN A 180 9.30 -12.12 5.64
N LEU A 181 10.33 -11.28 5.53
CA LEU A 181 10.19 -9.86 5.78
C LEU A 181 9.61 -9.14 4.56
N VAL A 182 8.61 -8.32 4.80
CA VAL A 182 7.96 -7.47 3.81
C VAL A 182 7.99 -6.03 4.29
N LEU A 183 8.57 -5.14 3.50
CA LEU A 183 8.67 -3.72 3.82
C LEU A 183 7.35 -3.02 3.46
N ILE A 184 6.83 -2.21 4.38
CA ILE A 184 5.59 -1.45 4.20
C ILE A 184 5.81 0.05 4.46
N ASP A 185 4.78 0.85 4.20
CA ASP A 185 4.74 2.31 4.46
C ASP A 185 5.79 3.12 3.71
N LEU A 186 5.84 2.93 2.39
CA LEU A 186 6.78 3.56 1.44
C LEU A 186 6.46 5.04 1.12
N ASP A 187 5.79 5.75 2.01
CA ASP A 187 5.27 7.12 1.82
C ASP A 187 6.36 8.21 1.81
#